data_437ae1f980b6beb9d395dc570f613466
#
_entry.id   437ae1f980b6beb9d395dc570f613466
#
_cell.length_a   1.000
_cell.length_b   1.000
_cell.length_c   1.000
_cell.angle_alpha   90.00
_cell.angle_beta   90.00
_cell.angle_gamma   90.00
#
_symmetry.space_group_name_H-M   'P 1'
#
loop_
_entity.id
_entity.type
_entity.pdbx_description
1 polymer ?
#
loop_
_entity_poly.entity_id
_entity_poly.type
_entity_poly.pdbx_seq_one_letter_code
_entity_poly.pdbx_strand_id
1 'polypeptide(L)'
;MVFFYIVKKNLFWIVFMNNDIKIAPSILASDFSNLKNEIIDIEKAGADFIHLDVMDGHFVPNLTFGPPLIKSIRGLTKLVLDVHLMVSNPDFLLDEYIDAGSDIITVHIEACNHLDRTLNYIKSKGCKAGVAINPHSDINFLENVLDEIDLILIMTVNPGFGGQKFIQSMLKKIALTKTLIDNRDILLEVDGGISPLNSKDVINAGANVLVAGSSIFASNRSSEYSKNIAALRN
;
A
#
# COMPACT_ATOMS: atom_id res chain seq x y z
N MET A 1 15.19 -24.73 7.78
CA MET A 1 13.80 -24.21 7.79
C MET A 1 13.71 -22.79 7.25
N VAL A 2 14.63 -21.89 7.59
CA VAL A 2 14.70 -20.50 7.09
C VAL A 2 14.93 -20.42 5.57
N PHE A 3 15.80 -21.23 5.01
CA PHE A 3 16.15 -21.24 3.57
C PHE A 3 14.95 -21.62 2.66
N PHE A 4 14.10 -22.54 3.11
CA PHE A 4 12.88 -22.94 2.39
C PHE A 4 11.80 -21.86 2.41
N TYR A 5 11.77 -21.03 3.44
CA TYR A 5 10.81 -19.94 3.58
C TYR A 5 11.16 -18.77 2.63
N ILE A 6 12.45 -18.45 2.52
CA ILE A 6 12.97 -17.40 1.61
C ILE A 6 12.73 -17.79 0.14
N VAL A 7 12.97 -19.05 -0.24
CA VAL A 7 12.76 -19.53 -1.62
C VAL A 7 11.28 -19.52 -2.00
N LYS A 8 10.36 -19.88 -1.07
CA LYS A 8 8.91 -19.78 -1.31
C LYS A 8 8.42 -18.33 -1.42
N LYS A 9 8.95 -17.41 -0.60
CA LYS A 9 8.63 -15.99 -0.70
C LYS A 9 9.07 -15.41 -2.06
N ASN A 10 10.28 -15.71 -2.49
CA ASN A 10 10.78 -15.22 -3.79
C ASN A 10 9.99 -15.78 -4.99
N LEU A 11 9.55 -17.05 -4.96
CA LEU A 11 8.73 -17.64 -6.03
C LEU A 11 7.33 -17.01 -6.10
N PHE A 12 6.75 -16.63 -4.96
CA PHE A 12 5.48 -15.94 -4.85
C PHE A 12 5.54 -14.57 -5.54
N TRP A 13 6.63 -13.81 -5.35
CA TRP A 13 6.83 -12.50 -5.96
C TRP A 13 7.03 -12.54 -7.49
N ILE A 14 7.67 -13.57 -8.03
CA ILE A 14 7.86 -13.73 -9.49
C ILE A 14 6.50 -13.84 -10.22
N VAL A 15 5.48 -14.41 -9.60
CA VAL A 15 4.12 -14.53 -10.18
C VAL A 15 3.36 -13.19 -10.16
N PHE A 16 3.71 -12.27 -9.26
CA PHE A 16 3.01 -10.98 -9.11
C PHE A 16 3.53 -9.85 -10.01
N MET A 17 4.63 -10.08 -10.73
CA MET A 17 5.31 -9.09 -11.54
C MET A 17 4.82 -9.01 -13.00
N ASN A 18 3.64 -9.56 -13.32
CA ASN A 18 2.96 -9.28 -14.57
C ASN A 18 2.35 -7.88 -14.54
N ASN A 19 2.26 -7.22 -15.72
CA ASN A 19 1.67 -5.88 -15.91
C ASN A 19 0.17 -5.77 -15.54
N ASP A 20 -0.34 -6.69 -14.72
CA ASP A 20 -1.73 -6.70 -14.28
C ASP A 20 -1.96 -5.68 -13.16
N ILE A 21 -3.06 -4.95 -13.26
CA ILE A 21 -3.46 -3.98 -12.23
C ILE A 21 -3.82 -4.71 -10.94
N LYS A 22 -3.16 -4.36 -9.85
CA LYS A 22 -3.40 -4.88 -8.50
C LYS A 22 -4.38 -3.98 -7.77
N ILE A 23 -5.30 -4.58 -7.04
CA ILE A 23 -6.23 -3.85 -6.18
C ILE A 23 -5.91 -4.17 -4.73
N ALA A 24 -5.70 -3.10 -3.96
CA ALA A 24 -5.36 -3.11 -2.54
C ALA A 24 -6.51 -2.46 -1.73
N PRO A 25 -7.54 -3.20 -1.29
CA PRO A 25 -8.58 -2.63 -0.44
C PRO A 25 -7.98 -2.11 0.87
N SER A 26 -8.20 -0.79 1.16
CA SER A 26 -7.85 -0.21 2.45
C SER A 26 -8.90 -0.56 3.49
N ILE A 27 -8.50 -1.33 4.50
CA ILE A 27 -9.39 -1.73 5.60
C ILE A 27 -9.79 -0.56 6.50
N LEU A 28 -9.18 0.61 6.35
CA LEU A 28 -9.60 1.82 7.05
C LEU A 28 -11.09 2.13 6.81
N ALA A 29 -11.64 1.70 5.66
CA ALA A 29 -13.04 1.91 5.28
C ALA A 29 -13.94 0.69 5.58
N SER A 30 -13.42 -0.39 6.14
CA SER A 30 -14.18 -1.60 6.48
C SER A 30 -14.91 -1.48 7.82
N ASP A 31 -15.81 -2.43 8.11
CA ASP A 31 -16.42 -2.57 9.43
C ASP A 31 -15.46 -3.27 10.40
N PHE A 32 -14.80 -2.50 11.27
CA PHE A 32 -13.87 -3.04 12.26
C PHE A 32 -14.53 -3.96 13.27
N SER A 33 -15.85 -3.85 13.50
CA SER A 33 -16.59 -4.78 14.39
C SER A 33 -16.71 -6.17 13.78
N ASN A 34 -16.54 -6.30 12.46
CA ASN A 34 -16.66 -7.55 11.70
C ASN A 34 -15.40 -7.85 10.86
N LEU A 35 -14.24 -7.30 11.24
CA LEU A 35 -13.03 -7.29 10.43
C LEU A 35 -12.59 -8.65 9.90
N LYS A 36 -12.77 -9.72 10.69
CA LYS A 36 -12.47 -11.09 10.24
C LYS A 36 -13.20 -11.45 8.95
N ASN A 37 -14.51 -11.18 8.89
CA ASN A 37 -15.30 -11.51 7.71
C ASN A 37 -14.97 -10.57 6.56
N GLU A 38 -14.74 -9.28 6.84
CA GLU A 38 -14.28 -8.31 5.84
C GLU A 38 -13.02 -8.79 5.11
N ILE A 39 -11.99 -9.25 5.86
CA ILE A 39 -10.75 -9.79 5.27
C ILE A 39 -11.03 -11.02 4.39
N ILE A 40 -11.83 -11.97 4.89
CA ILE A 40 -12.17 -13.18 4.15
C ILE A 40 -12.96 -12.86 2.88
N ASP A 41 -13.88 -11.91 2.95
CA ASP A 41 -14.76 -11.57 1.84
C ASP A 41 -14.01 -10.75 0.75
N ILE A 42 -13.11 -9.83 1.09
CA ILE A 42 -12.28 -9.14 0.08
C ILE A 42 -11.29 -10.10 -0.59
N GLU A 43 -10.72 -11.08 0.12
CA GLU A 43 -9.87 -12.12 -0.49
C GLU A 43 -10.67 -12.95 -1.51
N LYS A 44 -11.87 -13.42 -1.16
CA LYS A 44 -12.77 -14.12 -2.09
C LYS A 44 -13.23 -13.25 -3.25
N ALA A 45 -13.36 -11.95 -3.03
CA ALA A 45 -13.76 -10.98 -4.04
C ALA A 45 -12.67 -10.69 -5.07
N GLY A 46 -11.45 -11.21 -4.90
CA GLY A 46 -10.34 -11.09 -5.84
C GLY A 46 -9.44 -9.87 -5.62
N ALA A 47 -9.31 -9.42 -4.37
CA ALA A 47 -8.26 -8.49 -3.98
C ALA A 47 -6.88 -9.13 -4.17
N ASP A 48 -5.86 -8.32 -4.48
CA ASP A 48 -4.47 -8.76 -4.61
C ASP A 48 -3.69 -8.51 -3.32
N PHE A 49 -3.91 -7.37 -2.67
CA PHE A 49 -3.28 -6.95 -1.41
C PHE A 49 -4.35 -6.63 -0.37
N ILE A 50 -3.93 -6.41 0.86
CA ILE A 50 -4.70 -5.74 1.90
C ILE A 50 -3.89 -4.54 2.34
N HIS A 51 -4.42 -3.33 2.12
CA HIS A 51 -3.77 -2.09 2.51
C HIS A 51 -4.14 -1.71 3.95
N LEU A 52 -3.11 -1.40 4.74
CA LEU A 52 -3.16 -1.22 6.18
C LEU A 52 -2.64 0.17 6.57
N ASP A 53 -3.56 1.13 6.73
CA ASP A 53 -3.26 2.53 7.06
C ASP A 53 -2.96 2.70 8.56
N VAL A 54 -1.68 2.67 8.93
CA VAL A 54 -1.21 2.88 10.32
C VAL A 54 -0.95 4.36 10.56
N MET A 55 -1.63 4.92 11.57
CA MET A 55 -1.56 6.33 11.93
C MET A 55 -1.30 6.50 13.43
N ASP A 56 -0.40 7.43 13.78
CA ASP A 56 0.06 7.67 15.17
C ASP A 56 -0.54 8.91 15.85
N GLY A 57 -1.40 9.66 15.16
CA GLY A 57 -1.96 10.91 15.67
C GLY A 57 -0.99 12.10 15.69
N HIS A 58 0.23 11.94 15.14
CA HIS A 58 1.26 12.98 15.08
C HIS A 58 1.63 13.32 13.63
N PHE A 59 2.01 12.34 12.82
CA PHE A 59 2.28 12.56 11.39
C PHE A 59 1.00 12.99 10.66
N VAL A 60 -0.13 12.40 11.02
CA VAL A 60 -1.48 12.79 10.57
C VAL A 60 -2.40 12.98 11.77
N PRO A 61 -3.45 13.83 11.68
CA PRO A 61 -4.35 14.12 12.80
C PRO A 61 -5.43 13.01 12.96
N ASN A 62 -5.02 11.77 12.92
CA ASN A 62 -5.86 10.58 13.10
C ASN A 62 -5.04 9.45 13.72
N LEU A 63 -5.70 8.57 14.47
CA LEU A 63 -5.11 7.40 15.11
C LEU A 63 -5.88 6.16 14.66
N THR A 64 -5.18 5.11 14.22
CA THR A 64 -5.84 3.90 13.73
C THR A 64 -5.45 2.66 14.52
N PHE A 65 -4.52 1.90 14.05
CA PHE A 65 -4.11 0.62 14.63
C PHE A 65 -2.60 0.40 14.44
N GLY A 66 -2.08 -0.69 15.01
CA GLY A 66 -0.67 -1.02 14.97
C GLY A 66 -0.41 -2.52 14.87
N PRO A 67 0.81 -2.98 15.22
CA PRO A 67 1.27 -4.35 15.04
C PRO A 67 0.32 -5.46 15.56
N PRO A 68 -0.38 -5.30 16.71
CA PRO A 68 -1.30 -6.35 17.20
C PRO A 68 -2.45 -6.66 16.24
N LEU A 69 -3.02 -5.63 15.56
CA LEU A 69 -4.08 -5.84 14.57
C LEU A 69 -3.51 -6.53 13.33
N ILE A 70 -2.36 -6.07 12.82
CA ILE A 70 -1.68 -6.66 11.66
C ILE A 70 -1.42 -8.14 11.89
N LYS A 71 -0.90 -8.52 13.05
CA LYS A 71 -0.66 -9.89 13.46
C LYS A 71 -1.94 -10.73 13.46
N SER A 72 -3.05 -10.14 13.90
CA SER A 72 -4.36 -10.81 13.90
C SER A 72 -4.86 -11.06 12.47
N ILE A 73 -4.69 -10.09 11.56
CA ILE A 73 -5.06 -10.20 10.15
C ILE A 73 -4.21 -11.23 9.44
N ARG A 74 -2.89 -11.27 9.70
CA ARG A 74 -1.98 -12.25 9.06
C ARG A 74 -2.45 -13.70 9.20
N GLY A 75 -3.09 -14.04 10.31
CA GLY A 75 -3.65 -15.37 10.55
C GLY A 75 -4.89 -15.71 9.71
N LEU A 76 -5.53 -14.71 9.09
CA LEU A 76 -6.81 -14.86 8.39
C LEU A 76 -6.67 -14.99 6.86
N THR A 77 -5.56 -14.56 6.27
CA THR A 77 -5.39 -14.43 4.82
C THR A 77 -4.02 -14.86 4.34
N LYS A 78 -3.91 -15.11 3.02
CA LYS A 78 -2.63 -15.30 2.31
C LYS A 78 -2.28 -14.12 1.40
N LEU A 79 -3.15 -13.14 1.29
CA LEU A 79 -2.88 -11.93 0.52
C LEU A 79 -1.67 -11.19 1.08
N VAL A 80 -1.05 -10.37 0.24
CA VAL A 80 0.02 -9.45 0.62
C VAL A 80 -0.52 -8.45 1.63
N LEU A 81 0.12 -8.33 2.79
CA LEU A 81 -0.14 -7.27 3.76
C LEU A 81 0.76 -6.08 3.43
N ASP A 82 0.18 -5.08 2.84
CA ASP A 82 0.79 -3.82 2.45
C ASP A 82 0.57 -2.79 3.54
N VAL A 83 1.61 -2.55 4.35
CA VAL A 83 1.54 -1.74 5.57
C VAL A 83 2.07 -0.35 5.30
N HIS A 84 1.17 0.63 5.27
CA HIS A 84 1.44 2.05 5.05
C HIS A 84 1.58 2.78 6.38
N LEU A 85 2.81 3.24 6.69
CA LEU A 85 3.14 3.88 7.95
C LEU A 85 3.05 5.40 7.87
N MET A 86 1.91 5.97 8.25
CA MET A 86 1.69 7.40 8.47
C MET A 86 2.06 7.75 9.92
N VAL A 87 3.31 7.58 10.27
CA VAL A 87 3.86 7.77 11.62
C VAL A 87 5.07 8.69 11.60
N SER A 88 5.26 9.48 12.65
CA SER A 88 6.34 10.50 12.74
C SER A 88 7.74 9.90 12.87
N ASN A 89 7.85 8.69 13.39
CA ASN A 89 9.12 7.97 13.53
C ASN A 89 8.93 6.50 13.17
N PRO A 90 9.00 6.15 11.88
CA PRO A 90 8.78 4.77 11.45
C PRO A 90 9.85 3.81 11.98
N ASP A 91 11.11 4.24 12.13
CA ASP A 91 12.21 3.39 12.58
C ASP A 91 11.97 2.79 13.97
N PHE A 92 11.14 3.45 14.81
CA PHE A 92 10.96 3.08 16.21
C PHE A 92 10.27 1.72 16.43
N LEU A 93 9.35 1.33 15.52
CA LEU A 93 8.55 0.10 15.63
C LEU A 93 8.68 -0.80 14.40
N LEU A 94 9.74 -0.65 13.59
CA LEU A 94 9.90 -1.47 12.37
C LEU A 94 9.92 -2.96 12.66
N ASP A 95 10.64 -3.42 13.68
CA ASP A 95 10.71 -4.83 14.04
C ASP A 95 9.32 -5.38 14.41
N GLU A 96 8.52 -4.64 15.14
CA GLU A 96 7.18 -5.03 15.54
C GLU A 96 6.22 -5.15 14.34
N TYR A 97 6.32 -4.25 13.34
CA TYR A 97 5.54 -4.34 12.10
C TYR A 97 5.97 -5.53 11.25
N ILE A 98 7.27 -5.79 11.16
CA ILE A 98 7.85 -6.94 10.46
C ILE A 98 7.39 -8.25 11.10
N ASP A 99 7.54 -8.36 12.43
CA ASP A 99 7.18 -9.55 13.21
C ASP A 99 5.66 -9.80 13.25
N ALA A 100 4.86 -8.76 13.03
CA ALA A 100 3.42 -8.87 12.86
C ALA A 100 3.03 -9.58 11.55
N GLY A 101 3.96 -9.71 10.59
CA GLY A 101 3.76 -10.44 9.34
C GLY A 101 3.45 -9.56 8.15
N SER A 102 3.93 -8.31 8.16
CA SER A 102 3.91 -7.42 6.99
C SER A 102 4.70 -8.02 5.84
N ASP A 103 4.21 -7.92 4.63
CA ASP A 103 4.93 -8.31 3.42
C ASP A 103 5.61 -7.10 2.76
N ILE A 104 4.93 -5.95 2.75
CA ILE A 104 5.46 -4.66 2.31
C ILE A 104 5.34 -3.70 3.50
N ILE A 105 6.36 -2.88 3.72
CA ILE A 105 6.31 -1.76 4.66
C ILE A 105 6.65 -0.49 3.90
N THR A 106 5.69 0.42 3.83
CA THR A 106 5.78 1.69 3.12
C THR A 106 5.89 2.84 4.13
N VAL A 107 7.02 3.55 4.09
CA VAL A 107 7.31 4.69 4.97
C VAL A 107 7.21 6.00 4.21
N HIS A 108 6.73 7.06 4.85
CA HIS A 108 6.73 8.39 4.25
C HIS A 108 8.15 8.97 4.19
N ILE A 109 8.53 9.48 3.02
CA ILE A 109 9.83 10.16 2.86
C ILE A 109 9.96 11.35 3.83
N GLU A 110 8.85 12.03 4.12
CA GLU A 110 8.77 13.18 5.03
C GLU A 110 9.00 12.80 6.50
N ALA A 111 8.85 11.51 6.84
CA ALA A 111 9.06 10.99 8.20
C ALA A 111 10.43 10.35 8.42
N CYS A 112 11.22 10.16 7.34
CA CYS A 112 12.50 9.44 7.39
C CYS A 112 13.69 10.41 7.34
N ASN A 113 14.44 10.54 8.44
CA ASN A 113 15.69 11.31 8.45
C ASN A 113 16.81 10.65 7.64
N HIS A 114 16.80 9.33 7.51
CA HIS A 114 17.80 8.52 6.81
C HIS A 114 17.12 7.43 5.98
N LEU A 115 16.42 7.85 4.91
CA LEU A 115 15.57 6.97 4.10
C LEU A 115 16.31 5.72 3.60
N ASP A 116 17.50 5.88 3.03
CA ASP A 116 18.33 4.74 2.55
C ASP A 116 18.54 3.67 3.63
N ARG A 117 18.92 4.09 4.85
CA ARG A 117 19.11 3.17 5.97
C ARG A 117 17.81 2.43 6.33
N THR A 118 16.69 3.14 6.38
CA THR A 118 15.38 2.59 6.71
C THR A 118 14.94 1.54 5.68
N LEU A 119 15.07 1.83 4.38
CA LEU A 119 14.74 0.90 3.30
C LEU A 119 15.62 -0.37 3.35
N ASN A 120 16.94 -0.20 3.48
CA ASN A 120 17.87 -1.31 3.62
C ASN A 120 17.54 -2.18 4.85
N TYR A 121 17.15 -1.57 5.96
CA TYR A 121 16.75 -2.29 7.17
C TYR A 121 15.51 -3.16 6.91
N ILE A 122 14.45 -2.60 6.33
CA ILE A 122 13.22 -3.34 5.96
C ILE A 122 13.56 -4.54 5.07
N LYS A 123 14.36 -4.31 4.01
CA LYS A 123 14.78 -5.38 3.07
C LYS A 123 15.63 -6.46 3.77
N SER A 124 16.53 -6.08 4.68
CA SER A 124 17.37 -7.02 5.42
C SER A 124 16.56 -8.01 6.28
N LYS A 125 15.36 -7.64 6.66
CA LYS A 125 14.42 -8.46 7.43
C LYS A 125 13.49 -9.32 6.54
N GLY A 126 13.61 -9.22 5.22
CA GLY A 126 12.84 -10.01 4.26
C GLY A 126 11.47 -9.44 3.91
N CYS A 127 11.18 -8.20 4.29
CA CYS A 127 10.04 -7.42 3.79
C CYS A 127 10.42 -6.65 2.53
N LYS A 128 9.43 -6.29 1.72
CA LYS A 128 9.56 -5.33 0.63
C LYS A 128 9.54 -3.91 1.20
N ALA A 129 10.40 -3.04 0.67
CA ALA A 129 10.52 -1.66 1.11
C ALA A 129 9.76 -0.71 0.18
N GLY A 130 8.78 -0.01 0.72
CA GLY A 130 8.00 1.02 0.03
C GLY A 130 8.31 2.43 0.52
N VAL A 131 8.14 3.41 -0.38
CA VAL A 131 8.23 4.85 -0.06
C VAL A 131 6.96 5.56 -0.47
N ALA A 132 6.30 6.20 0.50
CA ALA A 132 5.16 7.08 0.26
C ALA A 132 5.60 8.53 0.11
N ILE A 133 4.92 9.26 -0.77
CA ILE A 133 5.18 10.68 -1.06
C ILE A 133 3.88 11.46 -1.00
N ASN A 134 3.85 12.52 -0.17
CA ASN A 134 2.74 13.44 -0.06
C ASN A 134 2.51 14.26 -1.35
N PRO A 135 1.30 14.83 -1.55
CA PRO A 135 1.01 15.62 -2.76
C PRO A 135 2.00 16.77 -3.00
N HIS A 136 2.52 17.40 -1.96
CA HIS A 136 3.43 18.56 -2.06
C HIS A 136 4.91 18.21 -2.21
N SER A 137 5.34 16.97 -1.88
CA SER A 137 6.75 16.57 -1.87
C SER A 137 7.26 16.23 -3.27
N ASP A 138 8.55 16.50 -3.52
CA ASP A 138 9.19 16.27 -4.81
C ASP A 138 9.64 14.80 -4.95
N ILE A 139 9.36 14.18 -6.11
CA ILE A 139 9.77 12.81 -6.43
C ILE A 139 11.28 12.68 -6.70
N ASN A 140 11.97 13.78 -7.02
CA ASN A 140 13.40 13.75 -7.30
C ASN A 140 14.23 13.30 -6.08
N PHE A 141 13.70 13.40 -4.88
CA PHE A 141 14.34 12.85 -3.68
C PHE A 141 14.54 11.33 -3.73
N LEU A 142 13.84 10.61 -4.62
CA LEU A 142 13.97 9.17 -4.78
C LEU A 142 15.16 8.74 -5.64
N GLU A 143 15.72 9.63 -6.48
CA GLU A 143 16.74 9.28 -7.49
C GLU A 143 17.92 8.48 -6.90
N ASN A 144 18.35 8.83 -5.69
CA ASN A 144 19.52 8.22 -5.06
C ASN A 144 19.21 6.95 -4.25
N VAL A 145 17.94 6.53 -4.17
CA VAL A 145 17.50 5.35 -3.39
C VAL A 145 16.65 4.37 -4.18
N LEU A 146 16.47 4.59 -5.49
CA LEU A 146 15.61 3.77 -6.35
C LEU A 146 15.96 2.27 -6.31
N ASP A 147 17.23 1.93 -6.19
CA ASP A 147 17.68 0.53 -6.18
C ASP A 147 17.30 -0.19 -4.86
N GLU A 148 16.91 0.56 -3.84
CA GLU A 148 16.44 0.04 -2.56
C GLU A 148 14.91 -0.02 -2.45
N ILE A 149 14.19 0.50 -3.44
CA ILE A 149 12.72 0.63 -3.43
C ILE A 149 12.09 -0.54 -4.18
N ASP A 150 11.12 -1.19 -3.57
CA ASP A 150 10.25 -2.20 -4.21
C ASP A 150 8.86 -1.64 -4.57
N LEU A 151 8.43 -0.55 -3.91
CA LEU A 151 7.14 0.09 -4.13
C LEU A 151 7.24 1.62 -3.90
N ILE A 152 6.66 2.41 -4.80
CA ILE A 152 6.46 3.85 -4.60
C ILE A 152 4.96 4.11 -4.50
N LEU A 153 4.55 4.69 -3.37
CA LEU A 153 3.18 5.10 -3.12
C LEU A 153 3.03 6.61 -3.32
N ILE A 154 2.25 7.02 -4.32
CA ILE A 154 1.87 8.42 -4.51
C ILE A 154 0.56 8.69 -3.79
N MET A 155 0.60 9.55 -2.76
CA MET A 155 -0.60 10.03 -2.12
C MET A 155 -1.37 10.94 -3.08
N THR A 156 -2.61 10.59 -3.35
CA THR A 156 -3.50 11.35 -4.24
C THR A 156 -4.54 12.18 -3.48
N VAL A 157 -4.41 12.20 -2.14
CA VAL A 157 -5.06 13.09 -1.17
C VAL A 157 -4.04 13.47 -0.11
N ASN A 158 -4.36 14.41 0.78
CA ASN A 158 -3.57 14.57 2.00
C ASN A 158 -3.85 13.39 2.94
N PRO A 159 -2.81 12.66 3.43
CA PRO A 159 -3.02 11.49 4.26
C PRO A 159 -3.75 11.80 5.57
N GLY A 160 -4.41 10.78 6.16
CA GLY A 160 -5.04 10.85 7.47
C GLY A 160 -6.52 10.48 7.53
N PHE A 161 -7.29 10.63 6.45
CA PHE A 161 -8.72 10.33 6.43
C PHE A 161 -9.15 9.68 5.12
N GLY A 162 -10.04 8.69 5.22
CA GLY A 162 -10.71 8.10 4.06
C GLY A 162 -11.78 9.01 3.45
N GLY A 163 -12.27 8.65 2.24
CA GLY A 163 -13.39 9.33 1.59
C GLY A 163 -13.10 10.71 1.00
N GLN A 164 -11.84 11.11 0.90
CA GLN A 164 -11.42 12.38 0.31
C GLN A 164 -11.52 12.35 -1.22
N LYS A 165 -11.61 13.55 -1.83
CA LYS A 165 -11.61 13.71 -3.29
C LYS A 165 -10.18 13.62 -3.83
N PHE A 166 -10.02 12.88 -4.92
CA PHE A 166 -8.78 12.76 -5.69
C PHE A 166 -8.24 14.14 -6.12
N ILE A 167 -6.96 14.39 -5.89
CA ILE A 167 -6.26 15.61 -6.30
C ILE A 167 -5.80 15.43 -7.75
N GLN A 168 -6.51 16.08 -8.70
CA GLN A 168 -6.31 15.88 -10.14
C GLN A 168 -4.87 16.11 -10.63
N SER A 169 -4.13 17.05 -10.01
CA SER A 169 -2.74 17.32 -10.36
C SER A 169 -1.80 16.13 -10.10
N MET A 170 -2.22 15.13 -9.33
CA MET A 170 -1.43 13.93 -9.04
C MET A 170 -1.27 13.02 -10.25
N LEU A 171 -2.15 13.08 -11.25
CA LEU A 171 -1.94 12.36 -12.51
C LEU A 171 -0.59 12.69 -13.16
N LYS A 172 -0.20 13.97 -13.14
CA LYS A 172 1.12 14.39 -13.63
C LYS A 172 2.25 13.81 -12.78
N LYS A 173 2.10 13.80 -11.45
CA LYS A 173 3.10 13.22 -10.53
C LYS A 173 3.26 11.73 -10.76
N ILE A 174 2.15 10.98 -10.91
CA ILE A 174 2.16 9.54 -11.24
C ILE A 174 2.94 9.29 -12.53
N ALA A 175 2.65 10.04 -13.61
CA ALA A 175 3.35 9.89 -14.89
C ALA A 175 4.85 10.20 -14.81
N LEU A 176 5.24 11.22 -14.05
CA LEU A 176 6.65 11.55 -13.81
C LEU A 176 7.34 10.45 -12.99
N THR A 177 6.66 9.92 -11.96
CA THR A 177 7.18 8.80 -11.16
C THR A 177 7.35 7.55 -12.01
N LYS A 178 6.40 7.25 -12.90
CA LYS A 178 6.55 6.14 -13.87
C LYS A 178 7.78 6.31 -14.75
N THR A 179 8.04 7.51 -15.21
CA THR A 179 9.24 7.83 -16.00
C THR A 179 10.53 7.64 -15.15
N LEU A 180 10.51 8.06 -13.89
CA LEU A 180 11.63 7.90 -12.96
C LEU A 180 11.93 6.43 -12.66
N ILE A 181 10.89 5.60 -12.50
CA ILE A 181 11.01 4.14 -12.32
C ILE A 181 11.68 3.49 -13.53
N ASP A 182 11.36 3.97 -14.74
CA ASP A 182 11.84 3.42 -16.01
C ASP A 182 11.57 1.90 -16.11
N ASN A 183 12.62 1.09 -16.35
CA ASN A 183 12.55 -0.38 -16.49
C ASN A 183 12.79 -1.13 -15.16
N ARG A 184 12.86 -0.44 -14.04
CA ARG A 184 13.00 -1.07 -12.72
C ARG A 184 11.73 -1.80 -12.33
N ASP A 185 11.94 -2.87 -11.56
CA ASP A 185 10.86 -3.70 -11.03
C ASP A 185 10.31 -3.11 -9.74
N ILE A 186 9.72 -1.91 -9.86
CA ILE A 186 9.13 -1.14 -8.75
C ILE A 186 7.63 -1.01 -8.99
N LEU A 187 6.83 -1.39 -8.01
CA LEU A 187 5.39 -1.14 -8.02
C LEU A 187 5.10 0.35 -7.88
N LEU A 188 4.19 0.87 -8.71
CA LEU A 188 3.70 2.24 -8.60
C LEU A 188 2.27 2.22 -8.06
N GLU A 189 2.17 2.52 -6.79
CA GLU A 189 0.92 2.53 -6.03
C GLU A 189 0.34 3.93 -5.92
N VAL A 190 -0.98 4.02 -5.85
CA VAL A 190 -1.71 5.27 -5.61
C VAL A 190 -2.74 5.07 -4.50
N ASP A 191 -2.81 6.02 -3.57
CA ASP A 191 -3.79 6.02 -2.48
C ASP A 191 -4.45 7.38 -2.31
N GLY A 192 -5.79 7.35 -2.25
CA GLY A 192 -6.63 8.48 -1.93
C GLY A 192 -7.63 8.84 -3.03
N GLY A 193 -8.92 8.66 -2.72
CA GLY A 193 -10.03 9.04 -3.61
C GLY A 193 -10.11 8.22 -4.88
N ILE A 194 -9.54 7.02 -4.91
CA ILE A 194 -9.59 6.11 -6.07
C ILE A 194 -10.97 5.47 -6.18
N SER A 195 -11.51 5.50 -7.39
CA SER A 195 -12.84 5.00 -7.72
C SER A 195 -12.92 4.60 -9.20
N PRO A 196 -13.97 3.90 -9.65
CA PRO A 196 -14.16 3.59 -11.07
C PRO A 196 -14.24 4.82 -12.00
N LEU A 197 -14.44 6.03 -11.44
CA LEU A 197 -14.48 7.27 -12.21
C LEU A 197 -13.11 7.80 -12.62
N ASN A 198 -12.04 7.38 -11.91
CA ASN A 198 -10.67 7.86 -12.14
C ASN A 198 -9.63 6.73 -12.23
N SER A 199 -10.01 5.47 -11.98
CA SER A 199 -9.09 4.32 -12.05
C SER A 199 -8.37 4.24 -13.40
N LYS A 200 -9.09 4.41 -14.50
CA LYS A 200 -8.51 4.39 -15.84
C LYS A 200 -7.47 5.49 -16.05
N ASP A 201 -7.70 6.69 -15.52
CA ASP A 201 -6.78 7.81 -15.69
C ASP A 201 -5.47 7.56 -14.91
N VAL A 202 -5.56 7.03 -13.68
CA VAL A 202 -4.37 6.72 -12.89
C VAL A 202 -3.59 5.52 -13.45
N ILE A 203 -4.27 4.51 -14.01
CA ILE A 203 -3.64 3.39 -14.72
C ILE A 203 -2.91 3.91 -15.97
N ASN A 204 -3.56 4.75 -16.78
CA ASN A 204 -2.94 5.36 -17.96
C ASN A 204 -1.75 6.25 -17.60
N ALA A 205 -1.75 6.87 -16.42
CA ALA A 205 -0.61 7.64 -15.90
C ALA A 205 0.55 6.73 -15.45
N GLY A 206 0.33 5.41 -15.32
CA GLY A 206 1.36 4.43 -15.04
C GLY A 206 1.25 3.69 -13.71
N ALA A 207 0.22 3.97 -12.91
CA ALA A 207 -0.02 3.22 -11.67
C ALA A 207 -0.40 1.76 -11.99
N ASN A 208 0.13 0.81 -11.21
CA ASN A 208 -0.19 -0.61 -11.32
C ASN A 208 -0.71 -1.23 -10.01
N VAL A 209 -0.74 -0.45 -8.91
CA VAL A 209 -1.41 -0.82 -7.65
C VAL A 209 -2.36 0.30 -7.26
N LEU A 210 -3.64 -0.04 -7.05
CA LEU A 210 -4.70 0.90 -6.71
C LEU A 210 -5.22 0.63 -5.30
N VAL A 211 -4.97 1.55 -4.37
CA VAL A 211 -5.57 1.50 -3.05
C VAL A 211 -6.97 2.10 -3.11
N ALA A 212 -7.94 1.34 -2.63
CA ALA A 212 -9.34 1.75 -2.64
C ALA A 212 -10.04 1.36 -1.34
N GLY A 213 -10.58 2.36 -0.63
CA GLY A 213 -11.37 2.17 0.58
C GLY A 213 -12.86 2.27 0.32
N SER A 214 -13.42 3.48 0.41
CA SER A 214 -14.85 3.74 0.29
C SER A 214 -15.49 3.21 -1.00
N SER A 215 -14.78 3.22 -2.11
CA SER A 215 -15.29 2.68 -3.38
C SER A 215 -15.51 1.16 -3.36
N ILE A 216 -14.89 0.43 -2.43
CA ILE A 216 -15.12 -1.02 -2.24
C ILE A 216 -16.13 -1.26 -1.11
N PHE A 217 -15.96 -0.62 0.05
CA PHE A 217 -16.69 -0.93 1.29
C PHE A 217 -17.96 -0.11 1.52
N ALA A 218 -18.22 1.00 0.79
CA ALA A 218 -19.30 1.95 1.08
C ALA A 218 -20.72 1.34 1.11
N SER A 219 -20.95 0.21 0.44
CA SER A 219 -22.25 -0.45 0.46
C SER A 219 -22.50 -1.26 1.74
N ASN A 220 -21.47 -1.53 2.54
CA ASN A 220 -21.48 -2.48 3.66
C ASN A 220 -22.06 -3.87 3.27
N ARG A 221 -21.88 -4.27 2.00
CA ARG A 221 -22.39 -5.52 1.45
C ARG A 221 -21.26 -6.29 0.80
N SER A 222 -20.79 -7.33 1.44
CA SER A 222 -19.70 -8.18 0.89
C SER A 222 -20.05 -8.79 -0.48
N SER A 223 -21.33 -8.97 -0.79
CA SER A 223 -21.80 -9.44 -2.09
C SER A 223 -21.46 -8.50 -3.26
N GLU A 224 -21.14 -7.22 -2.98
CA GLU A 224 -20.78 -6.22 -3.99
C GLU A 224 -19.26 -6.07 -4.16
N TYR A 225 -18.43 -6.59 -3.23
CA TYR A 225 -16.98 -6.37 -3.26
C TYR A 225 -16.32 -6.86 -4.56
N SER A 226 -16.70 -8.03 -5.07
CA SER A 226 -16.16 -8.56 -6.32
C SER A 226 -16.45 -7.63 -7.52
N LYS A 227 -17.67 -7.09 -7.60
CA LYS A 227 -18.06 -6.12 -8.62
C LYS A 227 -17.27 -4.81 -8.48
N ASN A 228 -17.15 -4.32 -7.25
CA ASN A 228 -16.46 -3.05 -6.95
C ASN A 228 -14.95 -3.16 -7.27
N ILE A 229 -14.31 -4.28 -6.90
CA ILE A 229 -12.91 -4.58 -7.22
C ILE A 229 -12.71 -4.69 -8.75
N ALA A 230 -13.58 -5.43 -9.45
CA ALA A 230 -13.49 -5.58 -10.90
C ALA A 230 -13.65 -4.24 -11.65
N ALA A 231 -14.50 -3.34 -11.14
CA ALA A 231 -14.74 -2.04 -11.75
C ALA A 231 -13.51 -1.10 -11.67
N LEU A 232 -12.58 -1.33 -10.75
CA LEU A 232 -11.35 -0.55 -10.60
C LEU A 232 -10.26 -0.95 -11.60
N ARG A 233 -10.36 -2.14 -12.21
CA ARG A 233 -9.37 -2.66 -13.17
C ARG A 233 -9.65 -2.24 -14.62
N ASN A 234 -10.79 -1.57 -14.90
CA ASN A 234 -11.29 -1.26 -16.27
C ASN A 234 -11.01 0.18 -16.67
#